data_e456a5d116f7db3f7a2c16c90f101be0
#
_entry.id   e456a5d116f7db3f7a2c16c90f101be0
#
_cell.length_a   1.000
_cell.length_b   1.000
_cell.length_c   1.000
_cell.angle_alpha   90.00
_cell.angle_beta   90.00
_cell.angle_gamma   90.00
#
_symmetry.space_group_name_H-M   'P 1'
#
loop_
_entity.id
_entity.type
_entity.pdbx_description
1 polymer ?
#
loop_
_entity_poly.entity_id
_entity_poly.type
_entity_poly.pdbx_seq_one_letter_code
_entity_poly.pdbx_strand_id
1 'polypeptide(L)'
;INLRVIPPAHYIGAVDAIPLVTDAIQKLSLKDSIYSVDQDLYFKVHADVQFGQRSHLSQDKMMEIFAERGGDPTRVGKIDPLDCLVWMSQRPNEPGWPSPFGTGRPGWHIECTAIAIKYLEPSPSEDSLIDIQGGGSDLIFPHHEMCAAQAQVMTGKELAHSYVHTGMIGLDGEKMSKSKGNFIDIFLN
;
A
#
# COMPACT_ATOMS: atom_id res chain seq x y z
N ILE A 1 28.75 7.57 -6.80
CA ILE A 1 27.69 6.59 -6.48
C ILE A 1 27.91 5.38 -7.37
N ASN A 2 28.43 4.29 -6.77
CA ASN A 2 28.97 3.14 -7.50
C ASN A 2 27.95 2.40 -8.38
N LEU A 3 26.68 2.40 -8.02
CA LEU A 3 25.62 1.71 -8.77
C LEU A 3 24.93 2.59 -9.84
N ARG A 4 25.39 3.82 -10.04
CA ARG A 4 24.78 4.78 -10.98
C ARG A 4 23.26 4.97 -10.78
N VAL A 5 22.78 4.79 -9.57
CA VAL A 5 21.37 5.03 -9.22
C VAL A 5 21.12 6.54 -9.24
N ILE A 6 20.13 6.95 -10.00
CA ILE A 6 19.67 8.34 -10.00
C ILE A 6 18.85 8.56 -8.71
N PRO A 7 19.15 9.57 -7.89
CA PRO A 7 18.33 9.87 -6.72
C PRO A 7 16.87 10.14 -7.12
N PRO A 8 15.90 9.69 -6.33
CA PRO A 8 14.49 10.04 -6.57
C PRO A 8 14.29 11.55 -6.43
N ALA A 9 13.32 12.09 -7.18
CA ALA A 9 12.96 13.51 -7.13
C ALA A 9 12.37 13.89 -5.76
N HIS A 10 11.70 12.96 -5.09
CA HIS A 10 11.02 13.17 -3.82
C HIS A 10 11.39 12.11 -2.79
N TYR A 11 11.69 12.56 -1.58
CA TYR A 11 11.87 11.74 -0.38
C TYR A 11 10.84 12.19 0.64
N ILE A 12 9.76 11.43 0.79
CA ILE A 12 8.63 11.79 1.65
C ILE A 12 8.58 10.83 2.83
N GLY A 13 8.63 11.36 4.04
CA GLY A 13 8.44 10.60 5.27
C GLY A 13 6.96 10.23 5.45
N ALA A 14 6.68 9.02 5.90
CA ALA A 14 5.31 8.56 6.16
C ALA A 14 4.61 9.45 7.21
N VAL A 15 5.33 9.90 8.24
CA VAL A 15 4.81 10.80 9.27
C VAL A 15 4.44 12.16 8.69
N ASP A 16 5.26 12.70 7.79
CA ASP A 16 5.00 13.97 7.11
C ASP A 16 3.80 13.88 6.17
N ALA A 17 3.48 12.69 5.69
CA ALA A 17 2.36 12.41 4.80
C ALA A 17 1.02 12.17 5.51
N ILE A 18 0.96 12.12 6.84
CA ILE A 18 -0.29 11.87 7.57
C ILE A 18 -1.45 12.79 7.14
N PRO A 19 -1.26 14.11 6.93
CA PRO A 19 -2.33 14.96 6.42
C PRO A 19 -2.84 14.54 5.03
N LEU A 20 -1.97 14.07 4.14
CA LEU A 20 -2.36 13.54 2.82
C LEU A 20 -3.15 12.24 2.95
N VAL A 21 -2.74 11.36 3.86
CA VAL A 21 -3.42 10.10 4.11
C VAL A 21 -4.81 10.33 4.67
N THR A 22 -4.97 11.23 5.63
CA THR A 22 -6.29 11.56 6.20
C THR A 22 -7.23 12.15 5.16
N ASP A 23 -6.74 13.00 4.26
CA ASP A 23 -7.49 13.52 3.11
C ASP A 23 -7.90 12.39 2.13
N ALA A 24 -7.00 11.48 1.83
CA ALA A 24 -7.29 10.32 0.99
C ALA A 24 -8.38 9.42 1.61
N ILE A 25 -8.31 9.13 2.90
CA ILE A 25 -9.34 8.34 3.60
C ILE A 25 -10.69 9.07 3.58
N GLN A 26 -10.72 10.40 3.75
CA GLN A 26 -11.95 11.18 3.63
C GLN A 26 -12.56 11.07 2.21
N LYS A 27 -11.73 11.16 1.16
CA LYS A 27 -12.19 10.98 -0.22
C LYS A 27 -12.77 9.59 -0.46
N LEU A 28 -12.14 8.55 0.06
CA LEU A 28 -12.68 7.18 0.01
C LEU A 28 -13.99 7.05 0.78
N SER A 29 -14.11 7.70 1.94
CA SER A 29 -15.34 7.71 2.73
C SER A 29 -16.51 8.35 1.99
N LEU A 30 -16.27 9.41 1.22
CA LEU A 30 -17.29 10.03 0.36
C LEU A 30 -17.79 9.11 -0.77
N LYS A 31 -17.06 8.04 -1.07
CA LYS A 31 -17.43 7.01 -2.04
C LYS A 31 -18.07 5.78 -1.40
N ASP A 32 -18.43 5.84 -0.12
CA ASP A 32 -18.95 4.70 0.67
C ASP A 32 -18.04 3.47 0.64
N SER A 33 -16.73 3.66 0.48
CA SER A 33 -15.74 2.59 0.38
C SER A 33 -14.99 2.32 1.68
N ILE A 34 -15.31 3.03 2.76
CA ILE A 34 -14.72 2.87 4.09
C ILE A 34 -15.79 2.46 5.09
N TYR A 35 -15.42 1.58 6.02
CA TYR A 35 -16.25 1.21 7.17
C TYR A 35 -15.38 0.97 8.40
N SER A 36 -15.99 0.88 9.57
CA SER A 36 -15.29 0.63 10.83
C SER A 36 -15.52 -0.78 11.33
N VAL A 37 -14.46 -1.37 11.88
CA VAL A 37 -14.51 -2.53 12.75
C VAL A 37 -13.91 -2.11 14.09
N ASP A 38 -14.73 -2.10 15.12
CA ASP A 38 -14.41 -1.42 16.39
C ASP A 38 -14.06 0.06 16.15
N GLN A 39 -12.80 0.44 16.40
CA GLN A 39 -12.28 1.80 16.17
C GLN A 39 -11.35 1.92 14.97
N ASP A 40 -11.13 0.82 14.23
CA ASP A 40 -10.27 0.80 13.06
C ASP A 40 -11.07 0.98 11.78
N LEU A 41 -10.49 1.65 10.79
CA LEU A 41 -11.13 1.87 9.50
C LEU A 41 -10.55 0.94 8.42
N TYR A 42 -11.44 0.33 7.67
CA TYR A 42 -11.13 -0.59 6.59
C TYR A 42 -11.64 -0.09 5.25
N PHE A 43 -10.88 -0.36 4.21
CA PHE A 43 -11.27 -0.15 2.82
C PHE A 43 -11.93 -1.41 2.27
N LYS A 44 -13.11 -1.23 1.68
CA LYS A 44 -13.86 -2.28 0.98
C LYS A 44 -13.16 -2.57 -0.35
N VAL A 45 -12.45 -3.68 -0.47
CA VAL A 45 -11.70 -4.00 -1.71
C VAL A 45 -12.60 -4.14 -2.93
N HIS A 46 -13.81 -4.65 -2.77
CA HIS A 46 -14.78 -4.77 -3.84
C HIS A 46 -15.51 -3.46 -4.21
N ALA A 47 -15.14 -2.33 -3.60
CA ALA A 47 -15.49 -1.02 -4.15
C ALA A 47 -14.78 -0.76 -5.48
N ASP A 48 -13.64 -1.42 -5.72
CA ASP A 48 -13.00 -1.53 -7.02
C ASP A 48 -13.42 -2.84 -7.70
N VAL A 49 -14.16 -2.74 -8.80
CA VAL A 49 -14.63 -3.90 -9.58
C VAL A 49 -13.51 -4.69 -10.25
N GLN A 50 -12.32 -4.11 -10.34
CA GLN A 50 -11.13 -4.73 -10.93
C GLN A 50 -10.19 -5.34 -9.87
N PHE A 51 -10.54 -5.28 -8.59
CA PHE A 51 -9.71 -5.82 -7.52
C PHE A 51 -9.37 -7.30 -7.76
N GLY A 52 -8.09 -7.63 -7.62
CA GLY A 52 -7.54 -8.97 -7.85
C GLY A 52 -7.13 -9.25 -9.29
N GLN A 53 -7.50 -8.40 -10.26
CA GLN A 53 -7.16 -8.64 -11.67
C GLN A 53 -5.71 -8.27 -11.99
N ARG A 54 -5.16 -7.26 -11.31
CA ARG A 54 -3.80 -6.75 -11.58
C ARG A 54 -2.72 -7.72 -11.08
N SER A 55 -2.97 -8.38 -9.97
CA SER A 55 -2.04 -9.37 -9.39
C SER A 55 -2.06 -10.70 -10.13
N HIS A 56 -3.11 -11.01 -10.89
CA HIS A 56 -3.33 -12.30 -11.55
C HIS A 56 -3.29 -13.51 -10.61
N LEU A 57 -3.62 -13.32 -9.33
CA LEU A 57 -3.66 -14.36 -8.32
C LEU A 57 -5.07 -14.91 -8.11
N SER A 58 -5.17 -16.21 -7.77
CA SER A 58 -6.44 -16.78 -7.30
C SER A 58 -6.82 -16.21 -5.94
N GLN A 59 -8.10 -16.23 -5.60
CA GLN A 59 -8.60 -15.76 -4.31
C GLN A 59 -7.93 -16.50 -3.14
N ASP A 60 -7.78 -17.82 -3.23
CA ASP A 60 -7.12 -18.61 -2.19
C ASP A 60 -5.66 -18.16 -1.98
N LYS A 61 -4.94 -17.88 -3.08
CA LYS A 61 -3.57 -17.40 -2.98
C LYS A 61 -3.49 -15.98 -2.43
N MET A 62 -4.43 -15.12 -2.78
CA MET A 62 -4.52 -13.78 -2.18
C MET A 62 -4.77 -13.87 -0.68
N MET A 63 -5.66 -14.75 -0.22
CA MET A 63 -5.93 -14.96 1.21
C MET A 63 -4.70 -15.44 1.99
N GLU A 64 -3.98 -16.44 1.44
CA GLU A 64 -2.74 -16.95 2.03
C GLU A 64 -1.69 -15.82 2.17
N ILE A 65 -1.39 -15.13 1.08
CA ILE A 65 -0.37 -14.07 1.05
C ILE A 65 -0.79 -12.89 1.95
N PHE A 66 -2.07 -12.53 1.98
CA PHE A 66 -2.56 -11.44 2.81
C PHE A 66 -2.31 -11.73 4.30
N ALA A 67 -2.61 -12.95 4.75
CA ALA A 67 -2.33 -13.36 6.13
C ALA A 67 -0.83 -13.35 6.46
N GLU A 68 0.01 -13.88 5.55
CA GLU A 68 1.46 -13.92 5.72
C GLU A 68 2.11 -12.52 5.81
N ARG A 69 1.49 -11.52 5.18
CA ARG A 69 2.01 -10.14 5.09
C ARG A 69 1.35 -9.16 6.04
N GLY A 70 0.80 -9.65 7.14
CA GLY A 70 0.26 -8.84 8.22
C GLY A 70 -1.18 -8.38 8.01
N GLY A 71 -1.88 -8.94 7.02
CA GLY A 71 -3.33 -8.82 6.92
C GLY A 71 -4.03 -9.64 8.00
N ASP A 72 -5.29 -9.34 8.22
CA ASP A 72 -6.12 -9.95 9.25
C ASP A 72 -7.41 -10.57 8.65
N PRO A 73 -7.30 -11.57 7.75
CA PRO A 73 -8.44 -12.10 7.02
C PRO A 73 -9.51 -12.74 7.92
N THR A 74 -9.14 -13.13 9.13
CA THR A 74 -10.04 -13.78 10.11
C THR A 74 -10.65 -12.81 11.11
N ARG A 75 -10.36 -11.50 11.01
CA ARG A 75 -10.90 -10.51 11.96
C ARG A 75 -12.42 -10.44 11.85
N VAL A 76 -13.09 -10.69 12.97
CA VAL A 76 -14.55 -10.60 13.07
C VAL A 76 -15.03 -9.18 12.80
N GLY A 77 -16.09 -9.03 12.04
CA GLY A 77 -16.66 -7.73 11.66
C GLY A 77 -16.20 -7.18 10.32
N LYS A 78 -15.23 -7.79 9.66
CA LYS A 78 -14.88 -7.43 8.28
C LYS A 78 -15.98 -7.87 7.32
N ILE A 79 -16.23 -7.04 6.28
CA ILE A 79 -17.19 -7.33 5.21
C ILE A 79 -16.60 -8.37 4.25
N ASP A 80 -15.35 -8.17 3.86
CA ASP A 80 -14.56 -9.12 3.07
C ASP A 80 -13.24 -9.44 3.80
N PRO A 81 -12.79 -10.70 3.82
CA PRO A 81 -11.52 -11.07 4.44
C PRO A 81 -10.31 -10.29 3.93
N LEU A 82 -10.32 -9.87 2.67
CA LEU A 82 -9.25 -9.12 2.02
C LEU A 82 -9.34 -7.59 2.25
N ASP A 83 -10.42 -7.09 2.85
CA ASP A 83 -10.51 -5.65 3.16
C ASP A 83 -9.30 -5.21 3.97
N CYS A 84 -8.67 -4.11 3.54
CA CYS A 84 -7.43 -3.70 4.14
C CYS A 84 -7.60 -2.49 5.07
N LEU A 85 -6.80 -2.48 6.12
CA LEU A 85 -6.75 -1.39 7.09
C LEU A 85 -6.28 -0.10 6.41
N VAL A 86 -6.99 1.00 6.64
CA VAL A 86 -6.59 2.36 6.21
C VAL A 86 -6.25 3.28 7.37
N TRP A 87 -6.87 3.05 8.54
CA TRP A 87 -6.54 3.75 9.78
C TRP A 87 -6.68 2.82 10.97
N MET A 88 -5.60 2.67 11.73
CA MET A 88 -5.59 1.92 12.98
C MET A 88 -5.68 2.88 14.15
N SER A 89 -6.69 2.73 14.98
CA SER A 89 -6.80 3.43 16.26
C SER A 89 -5.58 3.12 17.13
N GLN A 90 -5.08 4.13 17.85
CA GLN A 90 -3.90 3.99 18.70
C GLN A 90 -4.06 2.86 19.73
N ARG A 91 -3.05 2.01 19.82
CA ARG A 91 -2.95 0.97 20.85
C ARG A 91 -2.07 1.45 22.01
N PRO A 92 -2.24 0.89 23.22
CA PRO A 92 -1.36 1.20 24.34
C PRO A 92 0.11 0.99 23.99
N ASN A 93 0.95 1.97 24.32
CA ASN A 93 2.39 1.97 24.05
C ASN A 93 2.82 2.01 22.57
N GLU A 94 1.88 2.30 21.66
CA GLU A 94 2.20 2.57 20.25
C GLU A 94 2.13 4.06 19.93
N PRO A 95 2.93 4.55 18.98
CA PRO A 95 2.79 5.91 18.49
C PRO A 95 1.44 6.09 17.80
N GLY A 96 0.88 7.29 17.91
CA GLY A 96 -0.35 7.66 17.23
C GLY A 96 -0.36 9.15 16.92
N TRP A 97 -1.03 9.50 15.85
CA TRP A 97 -1.16 10.87 15.36
C TRP A 97 -2.62 11.29 15.37
N PRO A 98 -2.91 12.54 15.69
CA PRO A 98 -4.28 13.05 15.66
C PRO A 98 -4.82 13.07 14.23
N SER A 99 -6.09 12.69 14.08
CA SER A 99 -6.81 12.71 12.81
C SER A 99 -8.30 12.99 13.02
N PRO A 100 -9.08 13.27 11.95
CA PRO A 100 -10.54 13.31 12.02
C PRO A 100 -11.18 12.00 12.48
N PHE A 101 -10.45 10.89 12.43
CA PHE A 101 -10.90 9.55 12.79
C PHE A 101 -10.47 9.13 14.21
N GLY A 102 -9.94 10.07 14.99
CA GLY A 102 -9.31 9.82 16.27
C GLY A 102 -7.80 9.65 16.18
N THR A 103 -7.15 9.52 17.34
CA THR A 103 -5.69 9.28 17.38
C THR A 103 -5.37 7.87 16.93
N GLY A 104 -4.41 7.75 15.98
CA GLY A 104 -4.07 6.46 15.40
C GLY A 104 -2.93 6.55 14.41
N ARG A 105 -2.82 5.57 13.55
CA ARG A 105 -1.82 5.52 12.47
C ARG A 105 -2.41 4.98 11.17
N PRO A 106 -1.85 5.39 10.02
CA PRO A 106 -2.30 4.88 8.73
C PRO A 106 -2.07 3.39 8.54
N GLY A 107 -2.86 2.79 7.65
CA GLY A 107 -2.55 1.50 7.05
C GLY A 107 -1.44 1.65 6.00
N TRP A 108 -0.68 0.58 5.79
CA TRP A 108 0.50 0.61 4.90
C TRP A 108 0.19 1.01 3.45
N HIS A 109 -0.93 0.57 2.89
CA HIS A 109 -1.21 0.76 1.46
C HIS A 109 -1.63 2.20 1.15
N ILE A 110 -2.49 2.79 1.99
CA ILE A 110 -3.02 4.14 1.76
C ILE A 110 -1.93 5.22 1.87
N GLU A 111 -0.87 5.00 2.65
CA GLU A 111 0.28 5.90 2.71
C GLU A 111 0.92 6.04 1.34
N CYS A 112 1.31 4.92 0.73
CA CYS A 112 1.95 4.92 -0.59
C CYS A 112 1.02 5.46 -1.68
N THR A 113 -0.26 5.12 -1.63
CA THR A 113 -1.26 5.63 -2.58
C THR A 113 -1.34 7.16 -2.52
N ALA A 114 -1.52 7.72 -1.32
CA ALA A 114 -1.65 9.16 -1.14
C ALA A 114 -0.39 9.92 -1.56
N ILE A 115 0.79 9.41 -1.20
CA ILE A 115 2.09 10.00 -1.56
C ILE A 115 2.30 9.95 -3.07
N ALA A 116 2.06 8.81 -3.72
CA ALA A 116 2.24 8.66 -5.16
C ALA A 116 1.37 9.65 -5.94
N ILE A 117 0.08 9.71 -5.63
CA ILE A 117 -0.87 10.62 -6.29
C ILE A 117 -0.47 12.10 -6.11
N LYS A 118 0.12 12.44 -4.96
CA LYS A 118 0.47 13.83 -4.66
C LYS A 118 1.75 14.30 -5.33
N TYR A 119 2.77 13.45 -5.38
CA TYR A 119 4.13 13.88 -5.70
C TYR A 119 4.65 13.43 -7.05
N LEU A 120 4.01 12.43 -7.68
CA LEU A 120 4.40 12.03 -9.02
C LEU A 120 3.71 12.88 -10.08
N GLU A 121 4.42 13.14 -11.16
CA GLU A 121 3.87 13.82 -12.33
C GLU A 121 2.73 12.97 -12.93
N PRO A 122 1.64 13.62 -13.36
CA PRO A 122 0.55 12.91 -14.02
C PRO A 122 1.05 12.18 -15.27
N SER A 123 0.59 10.94 -15.46
CA SER A 123 0.83 10.21 -16.70
C SER A 123 0.27 10.98 -17.91
N PRO A 124 0.96 10.96 -19.05
CA PRO A 124 0.38 11.42 -20.31
C PRO A 124 -0.86 10.63 -20.72
N SER A 125 -1.06 9.44 -20.20
CA SER A 125 -2.28 8.65 -20.38
C SER A 125 -3.45 9.28 -19.65
N GLU A 126 -4.59 9.44 -20.34
CA GLU A 126 -5.81 9.94 -19.71
C GLU A 126 -6.42 8.93 -18.72
N ASP A 127 -6.07 7.64 -18.84
CA ASP A 127 -6.67 6.54 -18.08
C ASP A 127 -5.92 6.20 -16.78
N SER A 128 -4.69 6.71 -16.61
CA SER A 128 -3.85 6.42 -15.44
C SER A 128 -3.27 7.67 -14.80
N LEU A 129 -2.93 7.57 -13.51
CA LEU A 129 -2.38 8.68 -12.72
C LEU A 129 -0.87 8.81 -12.88
N ILE A 130 -0.17 7.68 -12.99
CA ILE A 130 1.29 7.62 -13.17
C ILE A 130 1.63 6.62 -14.28
N ASP A 131 2.85 6.69 -14.84
CA ASP A 131 3.26 5.79 -15.90
C ASP A 131 3.55 4.38 -15.41
N ILE A 132 4.37 4.25 -14.36
CA ILE A 132 4.88 2.96 -13.88
C ILE A 132 4.82 2.88 -12.36
N GLN A 133 4.27 1.79 -11.86
CA GLN A 133 4.46 1.35 -10.49
C GLN A 133 5.41 0.15 -10.46
N GLY A 134 6.59 0.35 -9.87
CA GLY A 134 7.65 -0.66 -9.83
C GLY A 134 7.97 -1.15 -8.43
N GLY A 135 8.45 -2.39 -8.31
CA GLY A 135 8.89 -2.95 -7.04
C GLY A 135 9.39 -4.39 -7.12
N GLY A 136 9.66 -4.99 -5.98
CA GLY A 136 9.93 -6.42 -5.90
C GLY A 136 8.67 -7.25 -6.11
N SER A 137 8.83 -8.52 -6.51
CA SER A 137 7.70 -9.44 -6.71
C SER A 137 6.86 -9.66 -5.44
N ASP A 138 7.42 -9.38 -4.27
CA ASP A 138 6.71 -9.41 -3.00
C ASP A 138 5.70 -8.25 -2.83
N LEU A 139 5.77 -7.20 -3.64
CA LEU A 139 4.83 -6.08 -3.61
C LEU A 139 3.63 -6.26 -4.57
N ILE A 140 3.65 -7.24 -5.46
CA ILE A 140 2.52 -7.51 -6.37
C ILE A 140 1.20 -7.54 -5.58
N PHE A 141 1.18 -8.35 -4.53
CA PHE A 141 0.06 -8.47 -3.62
C PHE A 141 0.56 -8.61 -2.17
N PRO A 142 -0.08 -7.99 -1.16
CA PRO A 142 -1.27 -7.14 -1.32
C PRO A 142 -0.99 -5.70 -1.75
N HIS A 143 0.28 -5.22 -1.64
CA HIS A 143 0.58 -3.80 -1.62
C HIS A 143 0.16 -3.06 -2.90
N HIS A 144 0.65 -3.47 -4.08
CA HIS A 144 0.35 -2.77 -5.33
C HIS A 144 -1.11 -2.94 -5.76
N GLU A 145 -1.70 -4.11 -5.55
CA GLU A 145 -3.13 -4.35 -5.80
C GLU A 145 -4.00 -3.42 -4.95
N MET A 146 -3.70 -3.32 -3.63
CA MET A 146 -4.44 -2.45 -2.71
C MET A 146 -4.26 -0.96 -3.04
N CYS A 147 -3.03 -0.54 -3.37
CA CYS A 147 -2.78 0.84 -3.79
C CYS A 147 -3.57 1.20 -5.06
N ALA A 148 -3.60 0.29 -6.03
CA ALA A 148 -4.34 0.48 -7.26
C ALA A 148 -5.85 0.57 -7.01
N ALA A 149 -6.41 -0.34 -6.22
CA ALA A 149 -7.82 -0.32 -5.88
C ALA A 149 -8.23 0.97 -5.15
N GLN A 150 -7.44 1.41 -4.18
CA GLN A 150 -7.69 2.67 -3.47
C GLN A 150 -7.64 3.89 -4.40
N ALA A 151 -6.66 3.95 -5.29
CA ALA A 151 -6.53 5.01 -6.28
C ALA A 151 -7.72 5.03 -7.24
N GLN A 152 -8.10 3.87 -7.79
CA GLN A 152 -9.23 3.71 -8.70
C GLN A 152 -10.53 4.21 -8.07
N VAL A 153 -10.84 3.79 -6.86
CA VAL A 153 -12.06 4.21 -6.15
C VAL A 153 -12.02 5.70 -5.85
N MET A 154 -10.88 6.24 -5.43
CA MET A 154 -10.73 7.63 -5.05
C MET A 154 -10.84 8.58 -6.24
N THR A 155 -10.27 8.22 -7.39
CA THR A 155 -10.06 9.12 -8.53
C THR A 155 -10.85 8.75 -9.78
N GLY A 156 -11.29 7.50 -9.92
CA GLY A 156 -11.90 6.96 -11.15
C GLY A 156 -10.88 6.57 -12.22
N LYS A 157 -9.57 6.62 -11.93
CA LYS A 157 -8.48 6.28 -12.84
C LYS A 157 -7.61 5.16 -12.28
N GLU A 158 -6.98 4.38 -13.16
CA GLU A 158 -5.94 3.45 -12.75
C GLU A 158 -4.78 4.17 -12.06
N LEU A 159 -4.17 3.55 -11.04
CA LEU A 159 -3.01 4.15 -10.39
C LEU A 159 -1.85 4.27 -11.38
N ALA A 160 -1.51 3.19 -12.07
CA ALA A 160 -0.39 3.18 -13.01
C ALA A 160 -0.79 2.57 -14.36
N HIS A 161 -0.19 3.11 -15.44
CA HIS A 161 -0.33 2.55 -16.78
C HIS A 161 0.31 1.16 -16.87
N SER A 162 1.44 0.95 -16.18
CA SER A 162 2.16 -0.33 -16.16
C SER A 162 2.65 -0.69 -14.77
N TYR A 163 2.65 -2.00 -14.48
CA TYR A 163 3.20 -2.56 -13.25
C TYR A 163 4.43 -3.39 -13.56
N VAL A 164 5.58 -3.08 -12.96
CA VAL A 164 6.85 -3.75 -13.21
C VAL A 164 7.39 -4.34 -11.92
N HIS A 165 7.59 -5.65 -11.90
CA HIS A 165 8.08 -6.35 -10.71
C HIS A 165 9.33 -7.16 -11.03
N THR A 166 10.34 -7.00 -10.18
CA THR A 166 11.59 -7.75 -10.27
C THR A 166 11.60 -8.95 -9.33
N GLY A 167 12.29 -9.99 -9.72
CA GLY A 167 12.57 -11.12 -8.82
C GLY A 167 13.36 -10.66 -7.59
N MET A 168 13.22 -11.41 -6.50
CA MET A 168 13.94 -11.15 -5.26
C MET A 168 15.37 -11.70 -5.34
N ILE A 169 16.34 -10.93 -4.84
CA ILE A 169 17.72 -11.40 -4.66
C ILE A 169 17.83 -11.97 -3.24
N GLY A 170 18.34 -13.19 -3.14
CA GLY A 170 18.59 -13.86 -1.88
C GLY A 170 20.08 -14.11 -1.64
N LEU A 171 20.43 -14.37 -0.40
CA LEU A 171 21.74 -14.88 0.02
C LEU A 171 21.53 -16.26 0.63
N ASP A 172 22.28 -17.26 0.17
CA ASP A 172 22.20 -18.64 0.64
C ASP A 172 20.78 -19.25 0.60
N GLY A 173 19.99 -18.86 -0.43
CA GLY A 173 18.61 -19.33 -0.59
C GLY A 173 17.58 -18.57 0.25
N GLU A 174 17.98 -17.59 1.05
CA GLU A 174 17.10 -16.78 1.88
C GLU A 174 16.99 -15.33 1.39
N LYS A 175 15.81 -14.72 1.60
CA LYS A 175 15.61 -13.28 1.35
C LYS A 175 16.55 -12.47 2.24
N MET A 176 17.31 -11.54 1.64
CA MET A 176 18.10 -10.58 2.39
C MET A 176 17.18 -9.59 3.12
N SER A 177 17.41 -9.40 4.41
CA SER A 177 16.69 -8.40 5.22
C SER A 177 17.54 -7.88 6.37
N LYS A 178 17.30 -6.64 6.80
CA LYS A 178 17.97 -6.05 7.96
C LYS A 178 17.70 -6.84 9.23
N SER A 179 16.48 -7.34 9.40
CA SER A 179 16.09 -8.12 10.58
C SER A 179 16.80 -9.47 10.70
N LYS A 180 17.21 -10.06 9.56
CA LYS A 180 17.98 -11.31 9.52
C LYS A 180 19.48 -11.10 9.63
N GLY A 181 19.97 -9.87 9.50
CA GLY A 181 21.40 -9.57 9.52
C GLY A 181 22.19 -10.13 8.34
N ASN A 182 21.52 -10.61 7.29
CA ASN A 182 22.12 -11.19 6.09
C ASN A 182 22.17 -10.20 4.90
N PHE A 183 22.20 -8.92 5.19
CA PHE A 183 22.24 -7.86 4.19
C PHE A 183 23.68 -7.65 3.71
N ILE A 184 23.91 -7.70 2.40
CA ILE A 184 25.19 -7.34 1.80
C ILE A 184 25.16 -5.83 1.51
N ASP A 185 26.03 -5.09 2.17
CA ASP A 185 26.23 -3.67 1.87
C ASP A 185 27.12 -3.52 0.63
N ILE A 186 26.53 -3.16 -0.47
CA ILE A 186 27.21 -2.96 -1.77
C ILE A 186 28.08 -1.68 -1.76
N PHE A 187 27.96 -0.83 -0.73
CA PHE A 187 28.67 0.43 -0.64
C PHE A 187 30.02 0.36 0.09
N LEU A 188 30.34 -0.77 0.71
CA LEU A 188 31.57 -0.95 1.49
C LEU A 188 32.74 -1.57 0.73
N ASN A 189 32.63 -1.80 -0.60
CA ASN A 189 33.72 -2.27 -1.44
C ASN A 189 34.09 -1.27 -2.53
#